data_304a7ed6b5e25136138ec3eb02085fd6
#
_entry.id   304a7ed6b5e25136138ec3eb02085fd6
#
_cell.length_a   1.000
_cell.length_b   1.000
_cell.length_c   1.000
_cell.angle_alpha   90.00
_cell.angle_beta   90.00
_cell.angle_gamma   90.00
#
_symmetry.space_group_name_H-M   'P 1'
#
loop_
_entity.id
_entity.type
_entity.pdbx_description
1 polymer ?
#
loop_
_entity_poly.entity_id
_entity_poly.type
_entity_poly.pdbx_seq_one_letter_code
_entity_poly.pdbx_strand_id
1 'polypeptide(L)'
;MTLEIVSSNKSFGGWHKRYKHRSSSLNCDMVFAVYLPPQAEQGARLPVLYWLSGLTCTDENFMQKAGAQRMAAELGLIIVAPDTSPRGEGVPDDANGAYDFGLGAGFYINATQEPWARHYRMYDYVVQELPALIEANFPVSDKRAIAGHSMGGHGALICALKNPGRYRSVSAFSPIANPVNCPWGEKAFSNYLGEDRSRWREWDASVLIAEASEKLPILVDQGDRDDFLDGQLKPKALEAAAKAAGHPLDLRLQPGYDHSYYFIASFIEDHLRHHAEALAG
;
A
#
# COMPACT_ATOMS: atom_id res chain seq x y z
N MET A 1 17.63 4.57 14.55
CA MET A 1 16.25 4.65 15.11
C MET A 1 16.02 3.41 15.96
N THR A 2 15.45 3.56 17.15
CA THR A 2 15.17 2.43 18.03
C THR A 2 13.83 1.83 17.69
N LEU A 3 13.76 0.50 17.50
CA LEU A 3 12.53 -0.25 17.33
C LEU A 3 12.07 -0.82 18.68
N GLU A 4 10.83 -0.56 19.05
CA GLU A 4 10.17 -1.16 20.21
C GLU A 4 9.27 -2.29 19.75
N ILE A 5 9.45 -3.49 20.31
CA ILE A 5 8.58 -4.65 19.99
C ILE A 5 7.25 -4.46 20.70
N VAL A 6 6.16 -4.40 19.91
CA VAL A 6 4.78 -4.34 20.42
C VAL A 6 4.24 -5.74 20.66
N SER A 7 4.46 -6.67 19.70
CA SER A 7 4.05 -8.06 19.82
C SER A 7 4.89 -8.98 18.94
N SER A 8 4.88 -10.30 19.26
CA SER A 8 5.59 -11.32 18.50
C SER A 8 4.83 -12.64 18.58
N ASN A 9 4.41 -13.16 17.44
CA ASN A 9 3.59 -14.38 17.34
C ASN A 9 4.19 -15.34 16.30
N LYS A 10 4.29 -16.62 16.66
CA LYS A 10 4.70 -17.67 15.72
C LYS A 10 3.60 -17.91 14.70
N SER A 11 3.95 -17.97 13.40
CA SER A 11 3.00 -18.18 12.31
C SER A 11 3.69 -18.92 11.15
N PHE A 12 3.18 -20.09 10.78
CA PHE A 12 3.71 -20.95 9.68
C PHE A 12 5.23 -21.13 9.70
N GLY A 13 5.77 -21.44 10.88
CA GLY A 13 7.21 -21.63 11.08
C GLY A 13 8.03 -20.32 11.18
N GLY A 14 7.49 -19.22 10.74
CA GLY A 14 8.08 -17.87 10.83
C GLY A 14 7.51 -17.07 11.99
N TRP A 15 7.70 -15.76 11.93
CA TRP A 15 7.27 -14.83 12.98
C TRP A 15 6.50 -13.65 12.41
N HIS A 16 5.32 -13.41 12.94
CA HIS A 16 4.61 -12.14 12.80
C HIS A 16 4.97 -11.24 13.98
N LYS A 17 5.56 -10.09 13.71
CA LYS A 17 6.00 -9.13 14.72
C LYS A 17 5.44 -7.75 14.41
N ARG A 18 5.14 -6.99 15.47
CA ARG A 18 4.78 -5.58 15.37
C ARG A 18 5.82 -4.74 16.07
N TYR A 19 6.16 -3.63 15.47
CA TYR A 19 7.14 -2.69 15.98
C TYR A 19 6.59 -1.27 15.98
N LYS A 20 7.00 -0.54 17.01
CA LYS A 20 6.76 0.89 17.13
C LYS A 20 8.08 1.63 16.99
N HIS A 21 8.06 2.76 16.32
CA HIS A 21 9.20 3.66 16.21
C HIS A 21 8.77 5.12 16.08
N ARG A 22 9.68 6.05 16.38
CA ARG A 22 9.48 7.46 16.09
C ARG A 22 9.75 7.73 14.63
N SER A 23 8.73 8.16 13.88
CA SER A 23 8.87 8.57 12.49
C SER A 23 9.33 10.02 12.38
N SER A 24 10.36 10.25 11.58
CA SER A 24 10.82 11.59 11.22
C SER A 24 9.98 12.21 10.10
N SER A 25 9.48 11.40 9.16
CA SER A 25 8.62 11.86 8.08
C SER A 25 7.25 12.34 8.57
N LEU A 26 6.70 11.65 9.58
CA LEU A 26 5.34 11.88 10.07
C LEU A 26 5.31 12.66 11.41
N ASN A 27 6.46 12.91 12.02
CA ASN A 27 6.58 13.58 13.32
C ASN A 27 5.71 12.98 14.43
N CYS A 28 5.47 11.68 14.40
CA CYS A 28 4.72 10.93 15.40
C CYS A 28 5.27 9.51 15.55
N ASP A 29 4.75 8.79 16.54
CA ASP A 29 5.05 7.37 16.68
C ASP A 29 4.25 6.59 15.63
N MET A 30 4.93 5.69 14.92
CA MET A 30 4.33 4.80 13.92
C MET A 30 4.47 3.36 14.32
N VAL A 31 3.48 2.55 13.92
CA VAL A 31 3.51 1.10 14.07
C VAL A 31 3.52 0.45 12.68
N PHE A 32 4.30 -0.61 12.53
CA PHE A 32 4.23 -1.49 11.37
C PHE A 32 4.31 -2.95 11.82
N ALA A 33 3.70 -3.82 11.03
CA ALA A 33 3.83 -5.26 11.17
C ALA A 33 4.84 -5.80 10.16
N VAL A 34 5.57 -6.84 10.55
CA VAL A 34 6.45 -7.59 9.65
C VAL A 34 6.24 -9.09 9.85
N TYR A 35 6.05 -9.81 8.74
CA TYR A 35 6.13 -11.26 8.72
C TYR A 35 7.52 -11.68 8.23
N LEU A 36 8.22 -12.44 9.04
CA LEU A 36 9.52 -13.01 8.74
C LEU A 36 9.33 -14.52 8.52
N PRO A 37 9.47 -15.02 7.28
CA PRO A 37 9.33 -16.44 7.00
C PRO A 37 10.48 -17.25 7.63
N PRO A 38 10.33 -18.59 7.80
CA PRO A 38 11.33 -19.40 8.51
C PRO A 38 12.75 -19.32 7.94
N GLN A 39 12.90 -19.06 6.64
CA GLN A 39 14.20 -18.90 5.99
C GLN A 39 15.00 -17.68 6.53
N ALA A 40 14.30 -16.67 7.07
CA ALA A 40 14.96 -15.51 7.69
C ALA A 40 15.77 -15.90 8.95
N GLU A 41 15.29 -16.89 9.74
CA GLU A 41 16.03 -17.41 10.91
C GLU A 41 17.25 -18.23 10.50
N GLN A 42 17.32 -18.70 9.27
CA GLN A 42 18.44 -19.48 8.71
C GLN A 42 19.54 -18.58 8.11
N GLY A 43 19.43 -17.26 8.28
CA GLY A 43 20.42 -16.29 7.81
C GLY A 43 20.27 -15.87 6.34
N ALA A 44 19.19 -16.27 5.67
CA ALA A 44 18.93 -15.84 4.30
C ALA A 44 18.49 -14.37 4.25
N ARG A 45 19.01 -13.62 3.27
CA ARG A 45 18.49 -12.30 2.91
C ARG A 45 17.37 -12.49 1.88
N LEU A 46 16.17 -12.05 2.22
CA LEU A 46 14.95 -12.36 1.48
C LEU A 46 14.34 -11.12 0.84
N PRO A 47 13.64 -11.28 -0.28
CA PRO A 47 12.88 -10.17 -0.88
C PRO A 47 11.74 -9.72 0.02
N VAL A 48 11.31 -8.47 -0.14
CA VAL A 48 10.27 -7.86 0.68
C VAL A 48 9.11 -7.37 -0.16
N LEU A 49 7.89 -7.67 0.29
CA LEU A 49 6.64 -7.10 -0.19
C LEU A 49 6.13 -6.08 0.84
N TYR A 50 5.98 -4.84 0.42
CA TYR A 50 5.28 -3.81 1.19
C TYR A 50 3.81 -3.86 0.86
N TRP A 51 2.98 -4.07 1.90
CA TRP A 51 1.52 -4.07 1.78
C TRP A 51 0.95 -2.77 2.34
N LEU A 52 0.12 -2.09 1.55
CA LEU A 52 -0.60 -0.88 1.94
C LEU A 52 -2.09 -1.17 2.11
N SER A 53 -2.60 -0.96 3.31
CA SER A 53 -4.01 -1.20 3.64
C SER A 53 -4.92 -0.03 3.24
N GLY A 54 -6.21 -0.30 3.17
CA GLY A 54 -7.24 0.66 2.82
C GLY A 54 -7.70 1.55 3.98
N LEU A 55 -8.73 2.36 3.72
CA LEU A 55 -9.34 3.27 4.69
C LEU A 55 -9.69 2.55 5.99
N THR A 56 -9.48 3.23 7.11
CA THR A 56 -9.76 2.78 8.48
C THR A 56 -8.88 1.65 9.02
N CYS A 57 -8.10 1.01 8.18
CA CYS A 57 -7.20 -0.07 8.59
C CYS A 57 -5.99 0.44 9.38
N THR A 58 -5.34 -0.50 10.05
CA THR A 58 -4.03 -0.35 10.68
C THR A 58 -3.03 -1.34 10.07
N ASP A 59 -1.87 -1.50 10.68
CA ASP A 59 -0.87 -2.50 10.35
C ASP A 59 -1.37 -3.96 10.53
N GLU A 60 -2.48 -4.17 11.25
CA GLU A 60 -2.96 -5.50 11.62
C GLU A 60 -4.01 -6.09 10.69
N ASN A 61 -4.86 -5.27 10.04
CA ASN A 61 -6.01 -5.79 9.29
C ASN A 61 -5.62 -6.83 8.24
N PHE A 62 -4.67 -6.52 7.40
CA PHE A 62 -4.17 -7.46 6.40
C PHE A 62 -3.54 -8.70 7.03
N MET A 63 -2.66 -8.50 8.00
CA MET A 63 -1.93 -9.59 8.65
C MET A 63 -2.86 -10.59 9.35
N GLN A 64 -3.96 -10.11 9.91
CA GLN A 64 -4.94 -10.96 10.60
C GLN A 64 -5.95 -11.64 9.66
N LYS A 65 -6.27 -11.02 8.52
CA LYS A 65 -7.46 -11.40 7.73
C LYS A 65 -7.15 -11.96 6.34
N ALA A 66 -6.00 -11.64 5.76
CA ALA A 66 -5.72 -12.01 4.37
C ALA A 66 -5.25 -13.46 4.19
N GLY A 67 -4.74 -14.12 5.24
CA GLY A 67 -4.20 -15.48 5.15
C GLY A 67 -2.88 -15.59 4.37
N ALA A 68 -2.13 -14.49 4.24
CA ALA A 68 -0.94 -14.41 3.39
C ALA A 68 0.28 -15.19 3.91
N GLN A 69 0.39 -15.41 5.24
CA GLN A 69 1.61 -15.90 5.88
C GLN A 69 2.01 -17.31 5.43
N ARG A 70 1.06 -18.20 5.15
CA ARG A 70 1.37 -19.55 4.67
C ARG A 70 2.15 -19.50 3.37
N MET A 71 1.61 -18.82 2.37
CA MET A 71 2.25 -18.71 1.07
C MET A 71 3.55 -17.91 1.15
N ALA A 72 3.60 -16.85 1.97
CA ALA A 72 4.83 -16.10 2.20
C ALA A 72 5.94 -16.97 2.81
N ALA A 73 5.59 -17.90 3.71
CA ALA A 73 6.54 -18.88 4.26
C ALA A 73 7.07 -19.83 3.18
N GLU A 74 6.19 -20.32 2.32
CA GLU A 74 6.56 -21.23 1.21
C GLU A 74 7.48 -20.53 0.20
N LEU A 75 7.19 -19.28 -0.14
CA LEU A 75 7.92 -18.49 -1.12
C LEU A 75 9.20 -17.81 -0.57
N GLY A 76 9.40 -17.82 0.75
CA GLY A 76 10.51 -17.09 1.36
C GLY A 76 10.37 -15.57 1.21
N LEU A 77 9.16 -15.04 1.36
CA LEU A 77 8.85 -13.63 1.15
C LEU A 77 8.57 -12.93 2.48
N ILE A 78 9.32 -11.87 2.78
CA ILE A 78 9.03 -10.98 3.90
C ILE A 78 7.88 -10.06 3.51
N ILE A 79 6.89 -9.88 4.41
CA ILE A 79 5.80 -8.93 4.22
C ILE A 79 5.90 -7.85 5.28
N VAL A 80 5.81 -6.59 4.86
CA VAL A 80 5.79 -5.41 5.75
C VAL A 80 4.50 -4.65 5.51
N ALA A 81 3.73 -4.41 6.57
CA ALA A 81 2.47 -3.66 6.52
C ALA A 81 2.51 -2.50 7.53
N PRO A 82 2.65 -1.25 7.07
CA PRO A 82 2.56 -0.08 7.96
C PRO A 82 1.11 0.26 8.30
N ASP A 83 0.93 1.11 9.33
CA ASP A 83 -0.33 1.81 9.56
C ASP A 83 -0.69 2.70 8.36
N THR A 84 -1.94 3.07 8.25
CA THR A 84 -2.51 3.80 7.10
C THR A 84 -2.47 5.32 7.23
N SER A 85 -2.09 5.83 8.37
CA SER A 85 -1.91 7.26 8.63
C SER A 85 -1.01 7.51 9.83
N PRO A 86 -0.52 8.75 10.04
CA PRO A 86 -0.05 9.18 11.34
C PRO A 86 -1.17 9.05 12.37
N ARG A 87 -0.80 8.85 13.65
CA ARG A 87 -1.72 8.79 14.81
C ARG A 87 -1.03 9.32 16.06
N GLY A 88 -1.81 9.63 17.08
CA GLY A 88 -1.31 10.00 18.39
C GLY A 88 -1.50 11.46 18.73
N GLU A 89 -0.95 11.87 19.87
CA GLU A 89 -1.10 13.21 20.39
C GLU A 89 -0.55 14.26 19.42
N GLY A 90 -1.34 15.30 19.16
CA GLY A 90 -0.97 16.40 18.28
C GLY A 90 -1.13 16.11 16.77
N VAL A 91 -1.51 14.89 16.39
CA VAL A 91 -1.84 14.58 15.00
C VAL A 91 -3.27 15.04 14.70
N PRO A 92 -3.49 15.90 13.70
CA PRO A 92 -4.83 16.37 13.37
C PRO A 92 -5.71 15.26 12.80
N ASP A 93 -7.00 15.35 13.08
CA ASP A 93 -8.04 14.47 12.53
C ASP A 93 -9.16 15.31 11.91
N ASP A 94 -10.05 14.69 11.17
CA ASP A 94 -11.28 15.34 10.70
C ASP A 94 -12.15 15.73 11.89
N ALA A 95 -12.63 16.97 11.91
CA ALA A 95 -13.43 17.51 13.01
C ALA A 95 -14.72 16.72 13.28
N ASN A 96 -15.24 16.04 12.26
CA ASN A 96 -16.44 15.20 12.34
C ASN A 96 -16.13 13.70 12.45
N GLY A 97 -14.85 13.31 12.54
CA GLY A 97 -14.43 11.92 12.63
C GLY A 97 -14.80 11.09 11.39
N ALA A 98 -14.69 11.67 10.19
CA ALA A 98 -14.99 10.97 8.95
C ALA A 98 -14.00 9.81 8.74
N TYR A 99 -14.51 8.68 8.24
CA TYR A 99 -13.68 7.50 7.98
C TYR A 99 -12.78 7.65 6.75
N ASP A 100 -13.11 8.56 5.86
CA ASP A 100 -12.47 8.76 4.55
C ASP A 100 -11.52 9.95 4.50
N PHE A 101 -11.21 10.56 5.65
CA PHE A 101 -10.30 11.69 5.79
C PHE A 101 -9.73 11.77 7.21
N GLY A 102 -8.48 12.15 7.37
CA GLY A 102 -7.82 12.19 8.68
C GLY A 102 -7.23 10.84 9.11
N LEU A 103 -7.44 10.45 10.36
CA LEU A 103 -6.89 9.20 10.91
C LEU A 103 -7.41 7.98 10.15
N GLY A 104 -6.50 7.09 9.77
CA GLY A 104 -6.80 5.92 8.95
C GLY A 104 -7.04 6.24 7.46
N ALA A 105 -6.77 7.46 7.01
CA ALA A 105 -7.05 7.94 5.67
C ALA A 105 -5.93 8.86 5.13
N GLY A 106 -4.67 8.45 5.25
CA GLY A 106 -3.51 9.24 4.81
C GLY A 106 -3.28 9.27 3.31
N PHE A 107 -4.01 8.47 2.52
CA PHE A 107 -3.95 8.37 1.05
C PHE A 107 -2.55 8.18 0.45
N TYR A 108 -1.55 7.87 1.27
CA TYR A 108 -0.16 7.63 0.85
C TYR A 108 0.42 8.76 -0.01
N ILE A 109 0.01 9.99 0.26
CA ILE A 109 0.50 11.22 -0.36
C ILE A 109 1.30 12.05 0.64
N ASN A 110 1.88 13.16 0.19
CA ASN A 110 2.48 14.18 1.06
C ASN A 110 1.57 15.40 1.10
N ALA A 111 0.92 15.63 2.22
CA ALA A 111 0.08 16.82 2.42
C ALA A 111 0.94 18.09 2.36
N THR A 112 0.36 19.15 1.78
CA THR A 112 0.99 20.48 1.63
C THR A 112 0.24 21.58 2.37
N GLN A 113 -0.96 21.28 2.86
CA GLN A 113 -1.83 22.22 3.55
C GLN A 113 -1.79 22.03 5.08
N GLU A 114 -1.71 23.12 5.82
CA GLU A 114 -1.85 23.08 7.28
C GLU A 114 -3.32 22.80 7.67
N PRO A 115 -3.54 22.07 8.78
CA PRO A 115 -2.55 21.53 9.73
C PRO A 115 -1.96 20.17 9.33
N TRP A 116 -2.28 19.65 8.15
CA TRP A 116 -1.96 18.28 7.70
C TRP A 116 -0.49 18.10 7.32
N ALA A 117 0.11 19.11 6.70
CA ALA A 117 1.45 19.06 6.10
C ALA A 117 2.55 18.56 7.05
N ARG A 118 2.38 18.82 8.36
CA ARG A 118 3.36 18.42 9.37
C ARG A 118 3.42 16.92 9.62
N HIS A 119 2.29 16.21 9.47
CA HIS A 119 2.17 14.81 9.86
C HIS A 119 1.75 13.88 8.73
N TYR A 120 0.97 14.34 7.77
CA TYR A 120 0.41 13.50 6.69
C TYR A 120 1.35 13.45 5.48
N ARG A 121 2.51 12.81 5.67
CA ARG A 121 3.54 12.61 4.64
C ARG A 121 3.78 11.11 4.41
N MET A 122 2.69 10.38 4.24
CA MET A 122 2.73 8.92 4.12
C MET A 122 3.53 8.42 2.91
N TYR A 123 3.60 9.21 1.82
CA TYR A 123 4.43 8.87 0.67
C TYR A 123 5.91 8.82 1.04
N ASP A 124 6.44 9.85 1.67
CA ASP A 124 7.85 9.87 2.12
C ASP A 124 8.13 8.74 3.10
N TYR A 125 7.18 8.48 3.99
CA TYR A 125 7.31 7.38 4.94
C TYR A 125 7.41 6.02 4.25
N VAL A 126 6.50 5.71 3.33
CA VAL A 126 6.44 4.41 2.63
C VAL A 126 7.60 4.23 1.65
N VAL A 127 7.99 5.29 0.94
CA VAL A 127 8.98 5.18 -0.12
C VAL A 127 10.41 5.31 0.40
N GLN A 128 10.64 6.07 1.47
CA GLN A 128 11.99 6.39 1.96
C GLN A 128 12.26 5.84 3.36
N GLU A 129 11.50 6.29 4.37
CA GLU A 129 11.81 6.02 5.77
C GLU A 129 11.62 4.56 6.15
N LEU A 130 10.45 3.99 5.84
CA LEU A 130 10.14 2.59 6.18
C LEU A 130 11.10 1.60 5.50
N PRO A 131 11.40 1.68 4.20
CA PRO A 131 12.38 0.79 3.58
C PRO A 131 13.78 0.89 4.20
N ALA A 132 14.26 2.10 4.49
CA ALA A 132 15.56 2.28 5.15
C ALA A 132 15.58 1.64 6.55
N LEU A 133 14.48 1.77 7.29
CA LEU A 133 14.30 1.15 8.60
C LEU A 133 14.30 -0.39 8.52
N ILE A 134 13.58 -0.94 7.53
CA ILE A 134 13.49 -2.38 7.29
C ILE A 134 14.86 -2.95 6.89
N GLU A 135 15.55 -2.31 5.96
CA GLU A 135 16.88 -2.74 5.48
C GLU A 135 17.94 -2.71 6.57
N ALA A 136 17.84 -1.77 7.52
CA ALA A 136 18.77 -1.66 8.63
C ALA A 136 18.56 -2.70 9.75
N ASN A 137 17.34 -3.27 9.88
CA ASN A 137 16.97 -4.07 11.04
C ASN A 137 16.55 -5.50 10.72
N PHE A 138 16.28 -5.85 9.46
CA PHE A 138 15.78 -7.16 9.06
C PHE A 138 16.63 -7.76 7.93
N PRO A 139 16.62 -9.10 7.78
CA PRO A 139 17.42 -9.80 6.76
C PRO A 139 16.75 -9.70 5.38
N VAL A 140 16.54 -8.48 4.88
CA VAL A 140 15.97 -8.24 3.55
C VAL A 140 17.07 -8.10 2.49
N SER A 141 16.79 -8.55 1.27
CA SER A 141 17.60 -8.26 0.08
C SER A 141 17.25 -6.86 -0.46
N ASP A 142 17.92 -6.47 -1.54
CA ASP A 142 17.64 -5.24 -2.29
C ASP A 142 16.38 -5.33 -3.18
N LYS A 143 15.78 -6.53 -3.29
CA LYS A 143 14.61 -6.79 -4.11
C LYS A 143 13.33 -6.50 -3.34
N ARG A 144 12.52 -5.60 -3.88
CA ARG A 144 11.27 -5.19 -3.24
C ARG A 144 10.12 -5.12 -4.25
N ALA A 145 8.93 -5.42 -3.73
CA ALA A 145 7.64 -5.27 -4.42
C ALA A 145 6.67 -4.49 -3.54
N ILE A 146 5.58 -4.03 -4.12
CA ILE A 146 4.55 -3.29 -3.40
C ILE A 146 3.15 -3.74 -3.83
N ALA A 147 2.25 -3.85 -2.87
CA ALA A 147 0.85 -4.18 -3.10
C ALA A 147 -0.06 -3.43 -2.14
N GLY A 148 -1.34 -3.40 -2.42
CA GLY A 148 -2.29 -2.78 -1.50
C GLY A 148 -3.74 -3.00 -1.89
N HIS A 149 -4.64 -2.56 -1.01
CA HIS A 149 -6.09 -2.66 -1.18
C HIS A 149 -6.73 -1.29 -1.08
N SER A 150 -7.70 -0.97 -1.98
CA SER A 150 -8.51 0.23 -1.93
C SER A 150 -7.65 1.51 -1.96
N MET A 151 -7.70 2.35 -0.92
CA MET A 151 -6.78 3.47 -0.72
C MET A 151 -5.31 3.01 -0.76
N GLY A 152 -5.00 1.84 -0.21
CA GLY A 152 -3.65 1.26 -0.27
C GLY A 152 -3.28 0.74 -1.66
N GLY A 153 -4.26 0.29 -2.45
CA GLY A 153 -4.07 -0.05 -3.86
C GLY A 153 -3.69 1.18 -4.69
N HIS A 154 -4.37 2.29 -4.46
CA HIS A 154 -3.96 3.62 -4.94
C HIS A 154 -2.52 3.93 -4.53
N GLY A 155 -2.21 3.78 -3.24
CA GLY A 155 -0.87 4.03 -2.70
C GLY A 155 0.21 3.18 -3.36
N ALA A 156 -0.03 1.88 -3.54
CA ALA A 156 0.91 0.97 -4.18
C ALA A 156 1.20 1.37 -5.63
N LEU A 157 0.15 1.70 -6.38
CA LEU A 157 0.27 2.12 -7.77
C LEU A 157 1.08 3.42 -7.92
N ILE A 158 0.74 4.46 -7.14
CA ILE A 158 1.48 5.74 -7.23
C ILE A 158 2.93 5.61 -6.75
N CYS A 159 3.18 4.83 -5.69
CA CYS A 159 4.55 4.59 -5.22
C CYS A 159 5.40 3.91 -6.30
N ALA A 160 4.85 2.92 -6.99
CA ALA A 160 5.57 2.23 -8.06
C ALA A 160 5.79 3.14 -9.29
N LEU A 161 4.73 3.78 -9.78
CA LEU A 161 4.79 4.62 -11.00
C LEU A 161 5.66 5.87 -10.83
N LYS A 162 5.75 6.44 -9.64
CA LYS A 162 6.60 7.61 -9.34
C LYS A 162 8.08 7.26 -9.09
N ASN A 163 8.42 5.98 -8.91
CA ASN A 163 9.77 5.56 -8.55
C ASN A 163 10.27 4.43 -9.47
N PRO A 164 10.58 4.73 -10.74
CA PRO A 164 11.09 3.73 -11.68
C PRO A 164 12.36 3.04 -11.15
N GLY A 165 12.45 1.72 -11.34
CA GLY A 165 13.55 0.89 -10.88
C GLY A 165 13.55 0.54 -9.39
N ARG A 166 12.61 1.08 -8.60
CA ARG A 166 12.56 0.87 -7.15
C ARG A 166 11.86 -0.44 -6.75
N TYR A 167 10.84 -0.82 -7.48
CA TYR A 167 10.05 -2.04 -7.25
C TYR A 167 10.16 -2.98 -8.44
N ARG A 168 10.18 -4.29 -8.19
CA ARG A 168 10.19 -5.32 -9.24
C ARG A 168 8.81 -5.64 -9.79
N SER A 169 7.79 -5.40 -8.98
CA SER A 169 6.38 -5.60 -9.35
C SER A 169 5.46 -4.79 -8.45
N VAL A 170 4.26 -4.54 -8.95
CA VAL A 170 3.18 -3.89 -8.21
C VAL A 170 1.87 -4.64 -8.43
N SER A 171 1.06 -4.75 -7.39
CA SER A 171 -0.29 -5.26 -7.52
C SER A 171 -1.29 -4.53 -6.65
N ALA A 172 -2.56 -4.62 -6.97
CA ALA A 172 -3.60 -3.97 -6.20
C ALA A 172 -4.91 -4.77 -6.18
N PHE A 173 -5.60 -4.74 -5.04
CA PHE A 173 -6.98 -5.19 -4.90
C PHE A 173 -7.89 -3.97 -4.86
N SER A 174 -8.89 -3.92 -5.72
CA SER A 174 -9.92 -2.86 -5.74
C SER A 174 -9.36 -1.45 -5.51
N PRO A 175 -8.33 -1.01 -6.25
CA PRO A 175 -7.68 0.27 -6.00
C PRO A 175 -8.60 1.45 -6.29
N ILE A 176 -8.43 2.55 -5.54
CA ILE A 176 -8.96 3.86 -5.95
C ILE A 176 -8.10 4.32 -7.13
N ALA A 177 -8.49 3.96 -8.35
CA ALA A 177 -7.64 4.06 -9.53
C ALA A 177 -7.57 5.46 -10.14
N ASN A 178 -8.57 6.30 -9.87
CA ASN A 178 -8.66 7.65 -10.39
C ASN A 178 -9.18 8.63 -9.32
N PRO A 179 -8.38 8.87 -8.25
CA PRO A 179 -8.82 9.68 -7.11
C PRO A 179 -9.18 11.11 -7.45
N VAL A 180 -8.61 11.70 -8.49
CA VAL A 180 -8.95 13.07 -8.93
C VAL A 180 -10.39 13.21 -9.42
N ASN A 181 -11.08 12.10 -9.71
CA ASN A 181 -12.44 12.05 -10.24
C ASN A 181 -13.38 11.17 -9.39
N CYS A 182 -13.10 10.99 -8.12
CA CYS A 182 -14.00 10.27 -7.23
C CYS A 182 -14.18 11.02 -5.89
N PRO A 183 -15.33 10.87 -5.21
CA PRO A 183 -15.63 11.62 -3.99
C PRO A 183 -14.59 11.47 -2.87
N TRP A 184 -14.09 10.27 -2.62
CA TRP A 184 -13.04 10.04 -1.62
C TRP A 184 -11.75 10.81 -1.93
N GLY A 185 -11.31 10.74 -3.18
CA GLY A 185 -10.09 11.42 -3.61
C GLY A 185 -10.26 12.93 -3.63
N GLU A 186 -11.38 13.46 -4.12
CA GLU A 186 -11.66 14.88 -4.13
C GLU A 186 -11.67 15.47 -2.71
N LYS A 187 -12.30 14.79 -1.75
CA LYS A 187 -12.30 15.21 -0.34
C LYS A 187 -10.91 15.20 0.26
N ALA A 188 -10.16 14.10 0.09
CA ALA A 188 -8.83 13.99 0.65
C ALA A 188 -7.87 15.00 0.01
N PHE A 189 -7.84 15.12 -1.30
CA PHE A 189 -6.88 15.95 -2.01
C PHE A 189 -7.16 17.44 -1.84
N SER A 190 -8.42 17.88 -1.84
CA SER A 190 -8.74 19.29 -1.57
C SER A 190 -8.25 19.73 -0.18
N ASN A 191 -8.37 18.86 0.81
CA ASN A 191 -7.90 19.15 2.17
C ASN A 191 -6.37 19.01 2.32
N TYR A 192 -5.77 17.91 1.80
CA TYR A 192 -4.33 17.68 1.95
C TYR A 192 -3.46 18.51 1.01
N LEU A 193 -3.92 18.76 -0.22
CA LEU A 193 -3.14 19.40 -1.28
C LEU A 193 -3.64 20.79 -1.68
N GLY A 194 -4.84 21.16 -1.21
CA GLY A 194 -5.52 22.40 -1.57
C GLY A 194 -6.35 22.29 -2.85
N GLU A 195 -7.00 23.39 -3.22
CA GLU A 195 -8.01 23.41 -4.30
C GLU A 195 -7.42 23.39 -5.73
N ASP A 196 -6.11 23.56 -5.87
CA ASP A 196 -5.45 23.48 -7.18
C ASP A 196 -5.39 22.04 -7.69
N ARG A 197 -6.37 21.65 -8.49
CA ARG A 197 -6.49 20.29 -9.05
C ARG A 197 -5.31 19.89 -9.95
N SER A 198 -4.51 20.84 -10.44
CA SER A 198 -3.31 20.51 -11.21
C SER A 198 -2.28 19.74 -10.38
N ARG A 199 -2.22 20.01 -9.07
CA ARG A 199 -1.35 19.33 -8.10
C ARG A 199 -1.83 17.93 -7.72
N TRP A 200 -3.11 17.59 -7.96
CA TRP A 200 -3.65 16.28 -7.65
C TRP A 200 -3.19 15.21 -8.65
N ARG A 201 -2.90 15.63 -9.88
CA ARG A 201 -2.55 14.75 -11.00
C ARG A 201 -1.31 13.87 -10.71
N GLU A 202 -0.35 14.41 -9.99
CA GLU A 202 0.87 13.69 -9.61
C GLU A 202 0.62 12.55 -8.57
N TRP A 203 -0.60 12.45 -8.05
CA TRP A 203 -1.05 11.45 -7.09
C TRP A 203 -2.17 10.56 -7.64
N ASP A 204 -2.31 10.47 -8.94
CA ASP A 204 -3.36 9.68 -9.61
C ASP A 204 -2.76 8.64 -10.54
N ALA A 205 -3.01 7.36 -10.24
CA ALA A 205 -2.43 6.26 -11.01
C ALA A 205 -2.85 6.26 -12.49
N SER A 206 -4.11 6.63 -12.78
CA SER A 206 -4.61 6.71 -14.16
C SER A 206 -3.96 7.82 -14.97
N VAL A 207 -3.45 8.87 -14.30
CA VAL A 207 -2.67 9.93 -14.93
C VAL A 207 -1.21 9.50 -15.08
N LEU A 208 -0.60 9.02 -13.99
CA LEU A 208 0.81 8.64 -13.94
C LEU A 208 1.18 7.52 -14.91
N ILE A 209 0.31 6.55 -15.11
CA ILE A 209 0.57 5.41 -16.00
C ILE A 209 0.78 5.83 -17.46
N ALA A 210 0.14 6.93 -17.87
CA ALA A 210 0.30 7.49 -19.20
C ALA A 210 1.71 8.06 -19.45
N GLU A 211 2.36 8.53 -18.40
CA GLU A 211 3.67 9.18 -18.42
C GLU A 211 4.81 8.29 -17.89
N ALA A 212 4.48 7.08 -17.46
CA ALA A 212 5.44 6.16 -16.85
C ALA A 212 6.58 5.78 -17.81
N SER A 213 7.80 6.08 -17.41
CA SER A 213 9.02 5.75 -18.16
C SER A 213 9.35 4.24 -18.09
N GLU A 214 9.06 3.62 -16.95
CA GLU A 214 9.19 2.19 -16.75
C GLU A 214 7.85 1.50 -17.01
N LYS A 215 7.87 0.41 -17.74
CA LYS A 215 6.68 -0.41 -18.05
C LYS A 215 6.59 -1.60 -17.09
N LEU A 216 6.56 -1.32 -15.79
CA LEU A 216 6.45 -2.32 -14.74
C LEU A 216 5.10 -3.06 -14.87
N PRO A 217 5.08 -4.42 -14.95
CA PRO A 217 3.84 -5.17 -15.00
C PRO A 217 2.97 -4.95 -13.76
N ILE A 218 1.70 -4.69 -13.98
CA ILE A 218 0.72 -4.40 -12.92
C ILE A 218 -0.36 -5.50 -12.92
N LEU A 219 -0.62 -6.09 -11.75
CA LEU A 219 -1.74 -6.99 -11.52
C LEU A 219 -2.80 -6.27 -10.69
N VAL A 220 -4.05 -6.28 -11.15
CA VAL A 220 -5.19 -5.73 -10.40
C VAL A 220 -6.32 -6.75 -10.37
N ASP A 221 -6.81 -7.06 -9.16
CA ASP A 221 -8.06 -7.79 -8.97
C ASP A 221 -9.16 -6.82 -8.52
N GLN A 222 -10.35 -6.94 -9.11
CA GLN A 222 -11.52 -6.14 -8.82
C GLN A 222 -12.76 -7.01 -8.73
N GLY A 223 -13.46 -6.98 -7.60
CA GLY A 223 -14.76 -7.63 -7.47
C GLY A 223 -15.85 -6.90 -8.25
N ASP A 224 -16.69 -7.63 -8.98
CA ASP A 224 -17.79 -7.04 -9.76
C ASP A 224 -19.05 -6.71 -8.92
N ARG A 225 -19.08 -7.16 -7.65
CA ARG A 225 -20.11 -6.84 -6.64
C ARG A 225 -19.63 -5.86 -5.58
N ASP A 226 -18.54 -5.17 -5.85
CA ASP A 226 -18.02 -4.13 -4.99
C ASP A 226 -18.90 -2.88 -5.04
N ASP A 227 -19.48 -2.50 -3.90
CA ASP A 227 -20.39 -1.35 -3.80
C ASP A 227 -19.73 0.00 -4.15
N PHE A 228 -18.37 0.04 -4.09
CA PHE A 228 -17.59 1.23 -4.42
C PHE A 228 -17.10 1.28 -5.87
N LEU A 229 -17.37 0.23 -6.66
CA LEU A 229 -16.83 0.04 -8.01
C LEU A 229 -17.00 1.27 -8.90
N ASP A 230 -18.25 1.71 -9.08
CA ASP A 230 -18.58 2.80 -10.00
C ASP A 230 -18.35 4.20 -9.38
N GLY A 231 -18.63 4.34 -8.08
CA GLY A 231 -18.55 5.64 -7.41
C GLY A 231 -17.13 6.07 -7.07
N GLN A 232 -16.32 5.15 -6.61
CA GLN A 232 -15.03 5.46 -6.00
C GLN A 232 -13.82 4.84 -6.70
N LEU A 233 -13.89 3.58 -7.13
CA LEU A 233 -12.72 2.83 -7.55
C LEU A 233 -12.31 3.08 -9.00
N LYS A 234 -13.26 3.14 -9.92
CA LYS A 234 -13.07 3.51 -11.33
C LYS A 234 -11.94 2.75 -12.06
N PRO A 235 -11.90 1.40 -12.00
CA PRO A 235 -10.82 0.61 -12.61
C PRO A 235 -10.73 0.81 -14.13
N LYS A 236 -11.84 1.12 -14.81
CA LYS A 236 -11.87 1.38 -16.25
C LYS A 236 -11.04 2.59 -16.67
N ALA A 237 -10.85 3.59 -15.77
CA ALA A 237 -10.01 4.73 -16.06
C ALA A 237 -8.53 4.31 -16.14
N LEU A 238 -8.09 3.47 -15.22
CA LEU A 238 -6.74 2.89 -15.22
C LEU A 238 -6.52 1.99 -16.44
N GLU A 239 -7.48 1.13 -16.75
CA GLU A 239 -7.42 0.23 -17.90
C GLU A 239 -7.29 1.00 -19.22
N ALA A 240 -8.12 2.03 -19.42
CA ALA A 240 -8.07 2.87 -20.61
C ALA A 240 -6.73 3.61 -20.73
N ALA A 241 -6.22 4.16 -19.64
CA ALA A 241 -4.93 4.86 -19.62
C ALA A 241 -3.76 3.91 -19.88
N ALA A 242 -3.75 2.72 -19.26
CA ALA A 242 -2.75 1.70 -19.50
C ALA A 242 -2.73 1.24 -20.97
N LYS A 243 -3.89 0.97 -21.53
CA LYS A 243 -4.03 0.58 -22.95
C LYS A 243 -3.50 1.67 -23.88
N ALA A 244 -3.87 2.92 -23.66
CA ALA A 244 -3.41 4.05 -24.46
C ALA A 244 -1.90 4.24 -24.40
N ALA A 245 -1.29 3.99 -23.24
CA ALA A 245 0.16 4.11 -23.02
C ALA A 245 0.96 2.85 -23.38
N GLY A 246 0.31 1.75 -23.78
CA GLY A 246 0.97 0.46 -23.97
C GLY A 246 1.64 -0.05 -22.70
N HIS A 247 1.05 0.22 -21.54
CA HIS A 247 1.55 -0.26 -20.24
C HIS A 247 0.95 -1.63 -19.92
N PRO A 248 1.77 -2.64 -19.55
CA PRO A 248 1.24 -3.96 -19.23
C PRO A 248 0.42 -3.94 -17.95
N LEU A 249 -0.88 -4.15 -18.08
CA LEU A 249 -1.85 -4.25 -17.00
C LEU A 249 -2.69 -5.51 -17.17
N ASP A 250 -2.65 -6.37 -16.17
CA ASP A 250 -3.59 -7.48 -16.02
C ASP A 250 -4.67 -7.07 -15.01
N LEU A 251 -5.82 -6.63 -15.51
CA LEU A 251 -6.98 -6.26 -14.70
C LEU A 251 -8.01 -7.38 -14.79
N ARG A 252 -8.18 -8.09 -13.68
CA ARG A 252 -9.06 -9.24 -13.57
C ARG A 252 -10.34 -8.85 -12.83
N LEU A 253 -11.49 -9.00 -13.47
CA LEU A 253 -12.79 -8.88 -12.79
C LEU A 253 -13.16 -10.22 -12.18
N GLN A 254 -13.41 -10.23 -10.87
CA GLN A 254 -13.74 -11.42 -10.09
C GLN A 254 -15.25 -11.48 -9.84
N PRO A 255 -15.98 -12.40 -10.51
CA PRO A 255 -17.44 -12.47 -10.43
C PRO A 255 -17.94 -12.80 -9.03
N GLY A 256 -18.89 -11.99 -8.52
CA GLY A 256 -19.56 -12.19 -7.24
C GLY A 256 -18.80 -11.67 -6.02
N TYR A 257 -17.57 -11.20 -6.19
CA TYR A 257 -16.77 -10.68 -5.07
C TYR A 257 -17.02 -9.21 -4.78
N ASP A 258 -16.91 -8.87 -3.51
CA ASP A 258 -17.13 -7.54 -2.96
C ASP A 258 -15.81 -6.82 -2.61
N HIS A 259 -15.87 -5.82 -1.70
CA HIS A 259 -14.71 -5.03 -1.24
C HIS A 259 -14.04 -5.60 0.02
N SER A 260 -14.48 -6.75 0.50
CA SER A 260 -14.09 -7.28 1.81
C SER A 260 -12.77 -8.08 1.79
N TYR A 261 -12.31 -8.44 2.98
CA TYR A 261 -11.18 -9.37 3.14
C TYR A 261 -11.49 -10.81 2.70
N TYR A 262 -12.77 -11.20 2.54
CA TYR A 262 -13.13 -12.47 1.89
C TYR A 262 -12.64 -12.50 0.44
N PHE A 263 -12.77 -11.37 -0.26
CA PHE A 263 -12.22 -11.20 -1.60
C PHE A 263 -10.69 -11.27 -1.59
N ILE A 264 -10.02 -10.47 -0.77
CA ILE A 264 -8.54 -10.47 -0.68
C ILE A 264 -8.01 -11.86 -0.36
N ALA A 265 -8.58 -12.54 0.65
CA ALA A 265 -8.14 -13.86 1.08
C ALA A 265 -8.30 -14.92 -0.03
N SER A 266 -9.26 -14.73 -0.93
CA SER A 266 -9.48 -15.67 -2.04
C SER A 266 -8.40 -15.59 -3.13
N PHE A 267 -7.74 -14.43 -3.31
CA PHE A 267 -6.79 -14.20 -4.41
C PHE A 267 -5.40 -13.78 -3.96
N ILE A 268 -5.16 -13.64 -2.66
CA ILE A 268 -3.86 -13.17 -2.17
C ILE A 268 -2.70 -14.08 -2.58
N GLU A 269 -2.92 -15.38 -2.69
CA GLU A 269 -1.88 -16.32 -3.12
C GLU A 269 -1.42 -16.05 -4.56
N ASP A 270 -2.33 -15.70 -5.46
CA ASP A 270 -1.99 -15.32 -6.83
C ASP A 270 -1.08 -14.08 -6.86
N HIS A 271 -1.43 -13.08 -6.04
CA HIS A 271 -0.61 -11.87 -5.92
C HIS A 271 0.78 -12.16 -5.34
N LEU A 272 0.86 -13.01 -4.31
CA LEU A 272 2.16 -13.39 -3.73
C LEU A 272 3.02 -14.15 -4.73
N ARG A 273 2.45 -15.04 -5.57
CA ARG A 273 3.17 -15.73 -6.65
C ARG A 273 3.64 -14.74 -7.72
N HIS A 274 2.77 -13.82 -8.16
CA HIS A 274 3.13 -12.75 -9.09
C HIS A 274 4.35 -11.97 -8.62
N HIS A 275 4.36 -11.57 -7.33
CA HIS A 275 5.50 -10.87 -6.75
C HIS A 275 6.74 -11.75 -6.63
N ALA A 276 6.61 -12.99 -6.17
CA ALA A 276 7.73 -13.91 -6.03
C ALA A 276 8.44 -14.20 -7.37
N GLU A 277 7.68 -14.37 -8.44
CA GLU A 277 8.22 -14.55 -9.79
C GLU A 277 9.05 -13.32 -10.23
N ALA A 278 8.52 -12.12 -10.06
CA ALA A 278 9.23 -10.89 -10.41
C ALA A 278 10.47 -10.65 -9.53
N LEU A 279 10.44 -11.09 -8.27
CA LEU A 279 11.54 -10.95 -7.32
C LEU A 279 12.63 -12.02 -7.50
N ALA A 280 12.34 -13.12 -8.18
CA ALA A 280 13.32 -14.19 -8.47
C ALA A 280 14.35 -13.75 -9.53
N GLY A 281 13.96 -12.92 -10.51
CA GLY A 281 14.84 -12.33 -11.54
C GLY A 281 15.69 -11.22 -10.94
#